data_5f0ccf43d978de4abc9c4f798b17d6fe
#
_entry.id   5f0ccf43d978de4abc9c4f798b17d6fe
#
_cell.length_a   1.000
_cell.length_b   1.000
_cell.length_c   1.000
_cell.angle_alpha   90.00
_cell.angle_beta   90.00
_cell.angle_gamma   90.00
#
_symmetry.space_group_name_H-M   'P 1'
#
loop_
_entity.id
_entity.type
_entity.pdbx_description
1 polymer ?
#
loop_
_entity_poly.entity_id
_entity_poly.type
_entity_poly.pdbx_seq_one_letter_code
_entity_poly.pdbx_strand_id
1 'polypeptide(L)'
;AACMLHEPVLLFLDEPTAGVDPKARREFWQMLHQLSDRGISILVSTHYMDEAERCHKVAYLSYGRLLANGTIASIIASQNLITMRTSGAGLTLLESQLQRLPDIEQTVIFGNQLYITSRDEAKLKSALFAFTQQGYEFCKVDTNLEDAFTYLMKNNCEKN
;
A
#
# COMPACT_ATOMS: atom_id res chain seq x y z
N ALA A 1 -5.53 -20.43 20.43
CA ALA A 1 -5.08 -21.54 21.31
C ALA A 1 -5.66 -22.88 20.86
N ALA A 2 -6.98 -23.03 20.70
CA ALA A 2 -7.62 -24.31 20.35
C ALA A 2 -7.13 -24.91 19.02
N CYS A 3 -6.97 -24.10 17.98
CA CYS A 3 -6.49 -24.51 16.68
C CYS A 3 -5.03 -25.04 16.64
N MET A 4 -4.29 -24.86 17.73
CA MET A 4 -2.89 -25.31 17.85
C MET A 4 -2.74 -26.66 18.57
N LEU A 5 -3.83 -27.21 19.15
CA LEU A 5 -3.78 -28.42 19.96
C LEU A 5 -3.36 -29.68 19.17
N HIS A 6 -3.59 -29.71 17.86
CA HIS A 6 -3.29 -30.84 16.99
C HIS A 6 -2.03 -30.64 16.13
N GLU A 7 -1.18 -29.69 16.48
CA GLU A 7 0.08 -29.37 15.79
C GLU A 7 -0.10 -29.19 14.26
N PRO A 8 -0.89 -28.20 13.83
CA PRO A 8 -1.23 -28.04 12.42
C PRO A 8 -0.01 -27.67 11.58
N VAL A 9 0.07 -28.15 10.36
CA VAL A 9 1.04 -27.73 9.35
C VAL A 9 0.58 -26.47 8.59
N LEU A 10 -0.72 -26.18 8.64
CA LEU A 10 -1.36 -25.04 7.98
C LEU A 10 -2.41 -24.42 8.91
N LEU A 11 -2.38 -23.10 9.03
CA LEU A 11 -3.29 -22.29 9.83
C LEU A 11 -4.02 -21.28 8.95
N PHE A 12 -5.35 -21.26 9.02
CA PHE A 12 -6.20 -20.27 8.36
C PHE A 12 -6.76 -19.31 9.40
N LEU A 13 -6.59 -18.02 9.17
CA LEU A 13 -7.04 -16.96 10.06
C LEU A 13 -7.79 -15.90 9.24
N ASP A 14 -9.05 -15.69 9.59
CA ASP A 14 -9.91 -14.71 8.94
C ASP A 14 -10.06 -13.49 9.86
N GLU A 15 -9.54 -12.34 9.42
CA GLU A 15 -9.51 -11.05 10.15
C GLU A 15 -9.17 -11.21 11.66
N PRO A 16 -8.07 -11.88 12.02
CA PRO A 16 -7.86 -12.35 13.39
C PRO A 16 -7.63 -11.24 14.41
N THR A 17 -7.37 -10.02 13.95
CA THR A 17 -7.10 -8.86 14.80
C THR A 17 -8.18 -7.79 14.73
N ALA A 18 -9.33 -8.09 14.10
CA ALA A 18 -10.45 -7.16 14.05
C ALA A 18 -10.93 -6.84 15.47
N GLY A 19 -11.00 -5.54 15.80
CA GLY A 19 -11.40 -5.07 17.12
C GLY A 19 -10.39 -5.30 18.25
N VAL A 20 -9.18 -5.76 17.95
CA VAL A 20 -8.10 -5.98 18.92
C VAL A 20 -7.29 -4.69 19.12
N ASP A 21 -6.93 -4.39 20.36
CA ASP A 21 -6.10 -3.22 20.69
C ASP A 21 -4.70 -3.31 20.05
N PRO A 22 -4.02 -2.15 19.82
CA PRO A 22 -2.74 -2.12 19.11
C PRO A 22 -1.60 -2.90 19.80
N LYS A 23 -1.63 -3.07 21.12
CA LYS A 23 -0.61 -3.84 21.84
C LYS A 23 -0.81 -5.33 21.60
N ALA A 24 -2.03 -5.83 21.85
CA ALA A 24 -2.37 -7.24 21.64
C ALA A 24 -2.23 -7.64 20.16
N ARG A 25 -2.54 -6.72 19.21
CA ARG A 25 -2.29 -6.94 17.77
C ARG A 25 -0.80 -7.17 17.48
N ARG A 26 0.10 -6.37 18.03
CA ARG A 26 1.55 -6.56 17.87
C ARG A 26 2.04 -7.88 18.44
N GLU A 27 1.58 -8.25 19.64
CA GLU A 27 1.93 -9.52 20.28
C GLU A 27 1.44 -10.71 19.46
N PHE A 28 0.23 -10.61 18.91
CA PHE A 28 -0.34 -11.62 18.04
C PHE A 28 0.50 -11.83 16.75
N TRP A 29 0.90 -10.76 16.07
CA TRP A 29 1.75 -10.86 14.89
C TRP A 29 3.14 -11.42 15.20
N GLN A 30 3.72 -11.06 16.34
CA GLN A 30 4.98 -11.68 16.80
C GLN A 30 4.84 -13.19 17.00
N MET A 31 3.73 -13.63 17.57
CA MET A 31 3.43 -15.05 17.73
C MET A 31 3.28 -15.75 16.37
N LEU A 32 2.60 -15.13 15.39
CA LEU A 32 2.47 -15.69 14.05
C LEU A 32 3.82 -15.88 13.36
N HIS A 33 4.73 -14.89 13.46
CA HIS A 33 6.08 -15.03 12.93
C HIS A 33 6.84 -16.19 13.59
N GLN A 34 6.76 -16.33 14.90
CA GLN A 34 7.39 -17.46 15.61
C GLN A 34 6.83 -18.81 15.17
N LEU A 35 5.53 -18.90 14.88
CA LEU A 35 4.92 -20.12 14.33
C LEU A 35 5.39 -20.41 12.92
N SER A 36 5.49 -19.38 12.09
CA SER A 36 6.03 -19.48 10.74
C SER A 36 7.49 -19.96 10.72
N ASP A 37 8.32 -19.42 11.62
CA ASP A 37 9.73 -19.84 11.80
C ASP A 37 9.86 -21.31 12.21
N ARG A 38 8.84 -21.87 12.87
CA ARG A 38 8.74 -23.31 13.19
C ARG A 38 8.23 -24.18 12.02
N GLY A 39 7.99 -23.58 10.85
CA GLY A 39 7.56 -24.27 9.66
C GLY A 39 6.05 -24.39 9.46
N ILE A 40 5.22 -23.72 10.28
CA ILE A 40 3.78 -23.70 10.08
C ILE A 40 3.47 -22.70 8.96
N SER A 41 2.74 -23.14 7.95
CA SER A 41 2.20 -22.27 6.90
C SER A 41 0.98 -21.52 7.44
N ILE A 42 0.94 -20.20 7.25
CA ILE A 42 -0.15 -19.37 7.80
C ILE A 42 -0.76 -18.55 6.66
N LEU A 43 -2.07 -18.69 6.46
CA LEU A 43 -2.86 -17.85 5.58
C LEU A 43 -3.75 -16.94 6.43
N VAL A 44 -3.55 -15.63 6.27
CA VAL A 44 -4.32 -14.61 6.99
C VAL A 44 -5.11 -13.79 5.98
N SER A 45 -6.41 -13.61 6.19
CA SER A 45 -7.16 -12.54 5.55
C SER A 45 -7.15 -11.30 6.44
N THR A 46 -6.96 -10.15 5.85
CA THR A 46 -7.03 -8.85 6.55
C THR A 46 -7.36 -7.74 5.55
N HIS A 47 -8.00 -6.69 6.04
CA HIS A 47 -8.21 -5.44 5.29
C HIS A 47 -7.27 -4.33 5.76
N TYR A 48 -6.37 -4.60 6.70
CA TYR A 48 -5.37 -3.66 7.21
C TYR A 48 -4.07 -3.77 6.42
N MET A 49 -3.62 -2.67 5.80
CA MET A 49 -2.38 -2.64 5.01
C MET A 49 -1.13 -2.88 5.85
N ASP A 50 -1.09 -2.34 7.06
CA ASP A 50 0.02 -2.54 8.01
C ASP A 50 0.18 -4.00 8.45
N GLU A 51 -0.88 -4.81 8.35
CA GLU A 51 -0.82 -6.25 8.56
C GLU A 51 -0.35 -6.99 7.31
N ALA A 52 -0.85 -6.60 6.13
CA ALA A 52 -0.39 -7.16 4.87
C ALA A 52 1.13 -6.96 4.71
N GLU A 53 1.67 -5.83 5.13
CA GLU A 53 3.10 -5.52 5.11
C GLU A 53 3.96 -6.43 6.01
N ARG A 54 3.34 -7.15 6.96
CA ARG A 54 4.02 -8.14 7.82
C ARG A 54 4.11 -9.51 7.17
N CYS A 55 3.40 -9.76 6.09
CA CYS A 55 3.36 -11.04 5.41
C CYS A 55 4.55 -11.23 4.46
N HIS A 56 5.03 -12.47 4.31
CA HIS A 56 6.07 -12.81 3.34
C HIS A 56 5.57 -12.67 1.90
N LYS A 57 4.29 -12.97 1.68
CA LYS A 57 3.60 -12.84 0.38
C LYS A 57 2.19 -12.34 0.60
N VAL A 58 1.69 -11.63 -0.37
CA VAL A 58 0.35 -11.05 -0.37
C VAL A 58 -0.39 -11.48 -1.63
N ALA A 59 -1.68 -11.79 -1.47
CA ALA A 59 -2.62 -11.97 -2.56
C ALA A 59 -3.71 -10.92 -2.43
N TYR A 60 -3.80 -10.00 -3.39
CA TYR A 60 -4.76 -8.90 -3.36
C TYR A 60 -6.00 -9.25 -4.16
N LEU A 61 -7.12 -9.39 -3.45
CA LEU A 61 -8.42 -9.71 -4.02
C LEU A 61 -9.32 -8.48 -4.01
N SER A 62 -9.97 -8.19 -5.13
CA SER A 62 -10.96 -7.13 -5.24
C SER A 62 -12.07 -7.55 -6.22
N TYR A 63 -13.33 -7.36 -5.82
CA TYR A 63 -14.51 -7.75 -6.61
C TYR A 63 -14.44 -9.19 -7.15
N GLY A 64 -13.96 -10.14 -6.34
CA GLY A 64 -13.84 -11.55 -6.71
C GLY A 64 -12.68 -11.86 -7.69
N ARG A 65 -11.81 -10.91 -7.98
CA ARG A 65 -10.65 -11.06 -8.87
C ARG A 65 -9.34 -10.95 -8.09
N LEU A 66 -8.38 -11.78 -8.43
CA LEU A 66 -7.01 -11.68 -7.93
C LEU A 66 -6.27 -10.61 -8.75
N LEU A 67 -6.00 -9.45 -8.14
CA LEU A 67 -5.36 -8.31 -8.81
C LEU A 67 -3.83 -8.37 -8.74
N ALA A 68 -3.28 -8.89 -7.65
CA ALA A 68 -1.85 -9.04 -7.47
C ALA A 68 -1.55 -10.25 -6.56
N ASN A 69 -0.40 -10.88 -6.76
CA ASN A 69 0.09 -11.96 -5.92
C ASN A 69 1.63 -11.98 -5.95
N GLY A 70 2.25 -12.02 -4.79
CA GLY A 70 3.70 -12.08 -4.68
C GLY A 70 4.24 -11.48 -3.39
N THR A 71 5.53 -11.21 -3.35
CA THR A 71 6.13 -10.41 -2.27
C THR A 71 5.74 -8.95 -2.46
N ILE A 72 5.73 -8.18 -1.38
CA ILE A 72 5.43 -6.74 -1.41
C ILE A 72 6.33 -6.03 -2.41
N ALA A 73 7.64 -6.28 -2.35
CA ALA A 73 8.60 -5.68 -3.27
C ALA A 73 8.29 -6.01 -4.75
N SER A 74 7.90 -7.26 -5.05
CA SER A 74 7.55 -7.66 -6.43
C SER A 74 6.25 -7.00 -6.90
N ILE A 75 5.26 -6.85 -6.02
CA ILE A 75 4.00 -6.19 -6.34
C ILE A 75 4.24 -4.71 -6.64
N ILE A 76 4.94 -3.99 -5.77
CA ILE A 76 5.27 -2.56 -5.97
C ILE A 76 6.07 -2.38 -7.26
N ALA A 77 7.12 -3.17 -7.46
CA ALA A 77 7.96 -3.08 -8.65
C ALA A 77 7.19 -3.32 -9.96
N SER A 78 6.22 -4.25 -9.95
CA SER A 78 5.43 -4.58 -11.14
C SER A 78 4.51 -3.44 -11.61
N GLN A 79 4.18 -2.48 -10.74
CA GLN A 79 3.34 -1.35 -11.11
C GLN A 79 4.13 -0.24 -11.81
N ASN A 80 5.47 -0.23 -11.69
CA ASN A 80 6.34 0.82 -12.24
C ASN A 80 5.90 2.23 -11.80
N LEU A 81 5.47 2.37 -10.57
CA LEU A 81 5.05 3.64 -10.00
C LEU A 81 6.24 4.41 -9.43
N ILE A 82 6.17 5.71 -9.56
CA ILE A 82 7.14 6.66 -9.02
C ILE A 82 6.37 7.65 -8.16
N THR A 83 6.78 7.79 -6.92
CA THR A 83 6.13 8.67 -5.96
C THR A 83 7.04 9.84 -5.61
N MET A 84 6.50 11.05 -5.72
CA MET A 84 7.11 12.28 -5.22
C MET A 84 6.28 12.83 -4.07
N ARG A 85 6.97 13.46 -3.13
CA ARG A 85 6.37 14.05 -1.94
C ARG A 85 6.71 15.53 -1.87
N THR A 86 5.73 16.34 -1.47
CA THR A 86 5.93 17.74 -1.10
C THR A 86 5.25 18.04 0.23
N SER A 87 5.65 19.12 0.87
CA SER A 87 5.03 19.64 2.09
C SER A 87 4.89 21.16 2.00
N GLY A 88 3.99 21.75 2.76
CA GLY A 88 3.81 23.19 2.78
C GLY A 88 2.37 23.61 3.01
N ALA A 89 2.09 24.89 2.80
CA ALA A 89 0.74 25.44 2.87
C ALA A 89 -0.01 25.20 1.55
N GLY A 90 -1.35 25.15 1.60
CA GLY A 90 -2.19 25.09 0.41
C GLY A 90 -2.19 23.74 -0.32
N LEU A 91 -1.83 22.64 0.34
CA LEU A 91 -1.75 21.31 -0.28
C LEU A 91 -3.07 20.86 -0.91
N THR A 92 -4.23 21.21 -0.35
CA THR A 92 -5.55 20.87 -0.92
C THR A 92 -5.77 21.55 -2.28
N LEU A 93 -5.33 22.80 -2.42
CA LEU A 93 -5.40 23.50 -3.69
C LEU A 93 -4.43 22.89 -4.70
N LEU A 94 -3.20 22.63 -4.29
CA LEU A 94 -2.19 21.97 -5.11
C LEU A 94 -2.67 20.59 -5.58
N GLU A 95 -3.23 19.77 -4.70
CA GLU A 95 -3.79 18.48 -5.02
C GLU A 95 -4.88 18.58 -6.10
N SER A 96 -5.84 19.51 -5.94
CA SER A 96 -6.92 19.70 -6.90
C SER A 96 -6.44 20.13 -8.29
N GLN A 97 -5.31 20.83 -8.37
CA GLN A 97 -4.67 21.20 -9.64
C GLN A 97 -3.93 20.01 -10.26
N LEU A 98 -3.19 19.24 -9.45
CA LEU A 98 -2.44 18.08 -9.90
C LEU A 98 -3.35 16.95 -10.39
N GLN A 99 -4.49 16.71 -9.75
CA GLN A 99 -5.47 15.68 -10.16
C GLN A 99 -6.04 15.90 -11.57
N ARG A 100 -5.95 17.10 -12.11
CA ARG A 100 -6.41 17.43 -13.47
C ARG A 100 -5.37 17.13 -14.55
N LEU A 101 -4.14 16.83 -14.16
CA LEU A 101 -3.05 16.56 -15.09
C LEU A 101 -3.09 15.10 -15.53
N PRO A 102 -3.00 14.83 -16.84
CA PRO A 102 -3.15 13.47 -17.37
C PRO A 102 -2.01 12.53 -16.99
N ASP A 103 -0.85 13.08 -16.62
CA ASP A 103 0.34 12.30 -16.27
C ASP A 103 0.42 11.98 -14.76
N ILE A 104 -0.59 12.38 -13.98
CA ILE A 104 -0.70 12.08 -12.55
C ILE A 104 -1.71 10.95 -12.34
N GLU A 105 -1.22 9.82 -11.87
CA GLU A 105 -2.07 8.64 -11.60
C GLU A 105 -2.84 8.79 -10.29
N GLN A 106 -2.19 9.37 -9.28
CA GLN A 106 -2.74 9.48 -7.94
C GLN A 106 -2.13 10.63 -7.16
N THR A 107 -2.94 11.26 -6.30
CA THR A 107 -2.50 12.20 -5.28
C THR A 107 -3.14 11.84 -3.94
N VAL A 108 -2.39 11.89 -2.86
CA VAL A 108 -2.86 11.61 -1.50
C VAL A 108 -2.26 12.60 -0.52
N ILE A 109 -3.10 13.29 0.25
CA ILE A 109 -2.65 14.12 1.38
C ILE A 109 -2.61 13.24 2.62
N PHE A 110 -1.45 13.20 3.28
CA PHE A 110 -1.28 12.54 4.57
C PHE A 110 -0.61 13.51 5.55
N GLY A 111 -1.36 13.94 6.56
CA GLY A 111 -0.93 14.97 7.49
C GLY A 111 -0.64 16.31 6.77
N ASN A 112 0.59 16.76 6.83
CA ASN A 112 1.06 17.99 6.16
C ASN A 112 1.90 17.72 4.90
N GLN A 113 1.73 16.56 4.30
CA GLN A 113 2.45 16.11 3.11
C GLN A 113 1.48 15.70 2.01
N LEU A 114 1.85 15.97 0.76
CA LEU A 114 1.15 15.53 -0.42
C LEU A 114 2.07 14.55 -1.18
N TYR A 115 1.55 13.37 -1.44
CA TYR A 115 2.18 12.33 -2.25
C TYR A 115 1.57 12.35 -3.63
N ILE A 116 2.42 12.31 -4.65
CA ILE A 116 2.04 12.38 -6.05
C ILE A 116 2.68 11.20 -6.76
N THR A 117 1.85 10.36 -7.35
CA THR A 117 2.30 9.11 -7.99
C THR A 117 2.04 9.15 -9.50
N SER A 118 3.00 8.70 -10.28
CA SER A 118 2.96 8.60 -11.74
C SER A 118 3.73 7.36 -12.21
N ARG A 119 3.57 7.00 -13.47
CA ARG A 119 4.32 5.91 -14.13
C ARG A 119 5.52 6.39 -14.94
N ASP A 120 5.60 7.67 -15.20
CA ASP A 120 6.67 8.28 -16.02
C ASP A 120 7.35 9.40 -15.24
N GLU A 121 8.61 9.17 -14.85
CA GLU A 121 9.39 10.12 -14.05
C GLU A 121 9.64 11.44 -14.80
N ALA A 122 9.87 11.38 -16.10
CA ALA A 122 10.15 12.58 -16.89
C ALA A 122 8.90 13.46 -17.00
N LYS A 123 7.76 12.85 -17.28
CA LYS A 123 6.48 13.56 -17.34
C LYS A 123 6.08 14.10 -15.97
N LEU A 124 6.24 13.30 -14.90
CA LEU A 124 5.98 13.76 -13.54
C LEU A 124 6.81 15.00 -13.20
N LYS A 125 8.13 14.98 -13.46
CA LYS A 125 9.00 16.13 -13.22
C LYS A 125 8.59 17.34 -14.05
N SER A 126 8.25 17.16 -15.32
CA SER A 126 7.73 18.24 -16.18
C SER A 126 6.44 18.85 -15.64
N ALA A 127 5.49 18.00 -15.21
CA ALA A 127 4.22 18.45 -14.64
C ALA A 127 4.42 19.24 -13.34
N LEU A 128 5.37 18.81 -12.49
CA LEU A 128 5.66 19.45 -11.21
C LEU A 128 6.49 20.73 -11.33
N PHE A 129 7.17 20.94 -12.46
CA PHE A 129 8.08 22.09 -12.66
C PHE A 129 7.40 23.45 -12.45
N ALA A 130 6.17 23.61 -12.93
CA ALA A 130 5.41 24.86 -12.74
C ALA A 130 5.13 25.17 -11.26
N PHE A 131 4.99 24.15 -10.44
CA PHE A 131 4.70 24.27 -9.01
C PHE A 131 5.97 24.50 -8.18
N THR A 132 7.15 24.05 -8.66
CA THR A 132 8.42 24.43 -8.02
C THR A 132 8.66 25.92 -8.07
N GLN A 133 8.24 26.60 -9.13
CA GLN A 133 8.33 28.06 -9.22
C GLN A 133 7.35 28.78 -8.27
N GLN A 134 6.34 28.09 -7.77
CA GLN A 134 5.42 28.58 -6.75
C GLN A 134 5.91 28.33 -5.32
N GLY A 135 7.12 27.76 -5.16
CA GLY A 135 7.75 27.53 -3.86
C GLY A 135 7.55 26.12 -3.28
N TYR A 136 6.98 25.18 -4.04
CA TYR A 136 6.89 23.78 -3.59
C TYR A 136 8.17 23.02 -3.93
N GLU A 137 8.69 22.28 -2.95
CA GLU A 137 9.82 21.39 -3.14
C GLU A 137 9.32 19.93 -3.23
N PHE A 138 9.76 19.21 -4.25
CA PHE A 138 9.37 17.82 -4.49
C PHE A 138 10.55 16.88 -4.28
N CYS A 139 10.40 15.90 -3.39
CA CYS A 139 11.40 14.87 -3.11
C CYS A 139 10.88 13.52 -3.58
N LYS A 140 11.71 12.74 -4.27
CA LYS A 140 11.38 11.36 -4.61
C LYS A 140 11.40 10.51 -3.34
N VAL A 141 10.39 9.67 -3.20
CA VAL A 141 10.23 8.72 -2.09
C VAL A 141 9.88 7.34 -2.62
N ASP A 142 10.08 6.32 -1.79
CA ASP A 142 9.68 4.97 -2.15
C ASP A 142 8.16 4.87 -2.24
N THR A 143 7.66 4.21 -3.28
CA THR A 143 6.24 3.89 -3.43
C THR A 143 5.88 2.82 -2.40
N ASN A 144 4.81 3.01 -1.67
CA ASN A 144 4.33 2.06 -0.66
C ASN A 144 3.31 1.06 -1.24
N LEU A 145 2.93 0.07 -0.43
CA LEU A 145 1.97 -0.97 -0.83
C LEU A 145 0.56 -0.38 -1.05
N GLU A 146 0.17 0.60 -0.26
CA GLU A 146 -1.13 1.27 -0.37
C GLU A 146 -1.28 2.03 -1.70
N ASP A 147 -0.21 2.73 -2.14
CA ASP A 147 -0.16 3.39 -3.44
C ASP A 147 -0.34 2.38 -4.59
N ALA A 148 0.37 1.23 -4.50
CA ALA A 148 0.28 0.18 -5.50
C ALA A 148 -1.13 -0.43 -5.58
N PHE A 149 -1.77 -0.68 -4.43
CA PHE A 149 -3.12 -1.24 -4.39
C PHE A 149 -4.19 -0.26 -4.83
N THR A 150 -4.08 1.01 -4.46
CA THR A 150 -5.00 2.06 -4.92
C THR A 150 -4.94 2.20 -6.44
N TYR A 151 -3.73 2.17 -7.00
CA TYR A 151 -3.53 2.16 -8.45
C TYR A 151 -4.17 0.94 -9.12
N LEU A 152 -3.95 -0.26 -8.56
CA LEU A 152 -4.55 -1.50 -9.07
C LEU A 152 -6.09 -1.47 -9.05
N MET A 153 -6.68 -0.92 -8.00
CA MET A 153 -8.14 -0.77 -7.90
C MET A 153 -8.69 0.15 -8.98
N LYS A 154 -8.11 1.34 -9.18
CA LYS A 154 -8.55 2.31 -10.19
C LYS A 154 -8.56 1.67 -11.58
N ASN A 155 -7.45 1.04 -11.96
CA ASN A 155 -7.32 0.45 -13.30
C ASN A 155 -8.20 -0.77 -13.57
N ASN A 156 -8.71 -1.41 -12.52
CA ASN A 156 -9.65 -2.53 -12.69
C ASN A 156 -11.12 -2.11 -12.60
N CYS A 157 -11.44 -0.98 -11.97
CA CYS A 157 -12.79 -0.40 -12.01
C CYS A 157 -13.12 0.21 -13.38
N GLU A 158 -12.14 0.74 -14.11
CA GLU A 158 -12.34 1.33 -15.44
C GLU A 158 -12.54 0.28 -16.58
N LYS A 159 -12.28 -1.00 -16.29
CA LYS A 159 -12.40 -2.11 -17.26
C LYS A 159 -13.74 -2.87 -17.15
N ASN A 160 -14.66 -2.40 -16.38
CA ASN A 160 -16.05 -2.90 -16.27
C ASN A 160 -17.03 -1.80 -16.65
#